data_ec63e5619dd3b8afa9be2daef0fc27db
#
_entry.id   ec63e5619dd3b8afa9be2daef0fc27db
#
_cell.length_a   1.000
_cell.length_b   1.000
_cell.length_c   1.000
_cell.angle_alpha   90.00
_cell.angle_beta   90.00
_cell.angle_gamma   90.00
#
_symmetry.space_group_name_H-M   'P 1'
#
loop_
_entity.id
_entity.type
_entity.pdbx_description
1 polymer ?
#
loop_
_entity_poly.entity_id
_entity_poly.type
_entity_poly.pdbx_seq_one_letter_code
_entity_poly.pdbx_strand_id
1 'polypeptide(L)'
;MRNILYVQIIFILIIAFVTPIKSYAFNVAKHISNVNGLTNNSVNCILEDAEHTIWIGTWDGLNAYNGREITTFRYSKNNPNSISNNVIRQIIECKGSLWIATDNGVNRLDKRTRQITRYYLRTDNKVPNQEKSFILGKSAAGDIICLIKGLGFFVYNDSEDEFNPINTDFASH
;
A
#
# COMPACT_ATOMS: atom_id res chain seq x y z
N MET A 1 29.86 -42.19 46.34
CA MET A 1 28.43 -41.74 46.36
C MET A 1 28.34 -40.21 46.26
N ARG A 2 29.16 -39.44 47.01
CA ARG A 2 29.08 -37.98 47.05
C ARG A 2 29.36 -37.27 45.71
N ASN A 3 30.28 -37.80 44.89
CA ASN A 3 30.61 -37.21 43.58
C ASN A 3 29.54 -37.42 42.48
N ILE A 4 28.77 -38.50 42.59
CA ILE A 4 27.68 -38.80 41.64
C ILE A 4 26.52 -37.79 41.87
N LEU A 5 26.25 -37.44 43.12
CA LEU A 5 25.23 -36.47 43.45
C LEU A 5 25.56 -35.06 42.92
N TYR A 6 26.81 -34.62 42.97
CA TYR A 6 27.26 -33.35 42.36
C TYR A 6 27.12 -33.32 40.86
N VAL A 7 27.46 -34.39 40.19
CA VAL A 7 27.31 -34.51 38.70
C VAL A 7 25.81 -34.42 38.30
N GLN A 8 24.93 -35.08 39.07
CA GLN A 8 23.50 -35.01 38.78
C GLN A 8 22.92 -33.61 39.03
N ILE A 9 23.35 -32.92 40.08
CA ILE A 9 22.93 -31.55 40.38
C ILE A 9 23.39 -30.57 39.27
N ILE A 10 24.64 -30.71 38.81
CA ILE A 10 25.17 -29.89 37.72
C ILE A 10 24.40 -30.15 36.40
N PHE A 11 24.06 -31.39 36.10
CA PHE A 11 23.30 -31.76 34.89
C PHE A 11 21.87 -31.18 34.94
N ILE A 12 21.19 -31.19 36.08
CA ILE A 12 19.88 -30.57 36.27
C ILE A 12 19.95 -29.04 36.12
N LEU A 13 21.00 -28.40 36.64
CA LEU A 13 21.21 -26.96 36.49
C LEU A 13 21.46 -26.57 35.02
N ILE A 14 22.24 -27.38 34.28
CA ILE A 14 22.47 -27.14 32.84
C ILE A 14 21.19 -27.28 32.04
N ILE A 15 20.35 -28.29 32.32
CA ILE A 15 19.06 -28.48 31.63
C ILE A 15 18.11 -27.31 31.93
N ALA A 16 18.10 -26.76 33.13
CA ALA A 16 17.28 -25.59 33.49
C ALA A 16 17.68 -24.33 32.74
N PHE A 17 18.98 -24.19 32.36
CA PHE A 17 19.48 -23.07 31.55
C PHE A 17 19.24 -23.21 30.04
N VAL A 18 18.99 -24.43 29.54
CA VAL A 18 18.81 -24.72 28.10
C VAL A 18 17.33 -24.69 27.68
N THR A 19 16.39 -24.61 28.64
CA THR A 19 14.98 -24.50 28.28
C THR A 19 14.71 -23.13 27.65
N PRO A 20 14.27 -23.06 26.37
CA PRO A 20 13.95 -21.79 25.75
C PRO A 20 12.80 -21.14 26.54
N ILE A 21 13.05 -19.95 27.07
CA ILE A 21 12.03 -19.11 27.65
C ILE A 21 11.08 -18.77 26.50
N LYS A 22 9.89 -19.39 26.46
CA LYS A 22 8.85 -19.00 25.53
C LYS A 22 8.44 -17.57 25.87
N SER A 23 8.98 -16.61 25.14
CA SER A 23 8.51 -15.24 25.17
C SER A 23 7.10 -15.22 24.58
N TYR A 24 6.10 -15.05 25.42
CA TYR A 24 4.74 -14.74 24.96
C TYR A 24 4.75 -13.27 24.53
N ALA A 25 4.77 -13.04 23.19
CA ALA A 25 4.54 -11.72 22.67
C ALA A 25 3.10 -11.32 23.07
N PHE A 26 2.98 -10.34 23.95
CA PHE A 26 1.69 -9.75 24.29
C PHE A 26 1.31 -8.83 23.13
N ASN A 27 0.41 -9.30 22.26
CA ASN A 27 -0.11 -8.50 21.15
C ASN A 27 -1.04 -7.43 21.72
N VAL A 28 -0.52 -6.22 21.90
CA VAL A 28 -1.35 -5.05 22.20
C VAL A 28 -2.00 -4.60 20.90
N ALA A 29 -3.30 -4.79 20.76
CA ALA A 29 -4.05 -4.19 19.68
C ALA A 29 -4.01 -2.66 19.81
N LYS A 30 -3.44 -1.97 18.81
CA LYS A 30 -3.41 -0.52 18.75
C LYS A 30 -4.57 -0.03 17.90
N HIS A 31 -5.45 0.75 18.48
CA HIS A 31 -6.52 1.42 17.76
C HIS A 31 -5.98 2.69 17.08
N ILE A 32 -6.14 2.79 15.75
CA ILE A 32 -5.75 3.95 14.94
C ILE A 32 -7.02 4.61 14.42
N SER A 33 -7.17 5.91 14.67
CA SER A 33 -8.34 6.70 14.26
C SER A 33 -7.92 8.14 13.91
N ASN A 34 -8.88 8.96 13.48
CA ASN A 34 -8.65 10.38 13.23
C ASN A 34 -8.19 11.15 14.47
N VAL A 35 -8.52 10.68 15.68
CA VAL A 35 -8.07 11.30 16.96
C VAL A 35 -6.57 11.19 17.11
N ASN A 36 -5.95 10.15 16.58
CA ASN A 36 -4.51 9.90 16.65
C ASN A 36 -3.77 10.00 15.31
N GLY A 37 -4.33 10.77 14.37
CA GLY A 37 -3.61 11.23 13.19
C GLY A 37 -4.05 10.64 11.85
N LEU A 38 -5.02 9.70 11.82
CA LEU A 38 -5.58 9.22 10.58
C LEU A 38 -6.39 10.35 9.89
N THR A 39 -6.30 10.46 8.59
CA THR A 39 -6.99 11.52 7.84
C THR A 39 -8.51 11.42 7.93
N ASN A 40 -9.04 10.19 7.98
CA ASN A 40 -10.47 9.90 8.11
C ASN A 40 -10.67 8.46 8.65
N ASN A 41 -11.74 8.24 9.42
CA ASN A 41 -12.07 6.91 9.96
C ASN A 41 -12.69 5.96 8.93
N SER A 42 -13.17 6.47 7.79
CA SER A 42 -13.68 5.64 6.70
C SER A 42 -12.52 5.14 5.85
N VAL A 43 -12.03 3.96 6.20
CA VAL A 43 -10.91 3.29 5.51
C VAL A 43 -11.45 2.49 4.32
N ASN A 44 -10.90 2.72 3.13
CA ASN A 44 -11.26 2.01 1.89
C ASN A 44 -10.28 0.86 1.57
N CYS A 45 -8.99 1.04 1.86
CA CYS A 45 -7.97 0.04 1.57
C CYS A 45 -6.79 0.15 2.54
N ILE A 46 -6.10 -0.98 2.72
CA ILE A 46 -4.89 -1.09 3.54
C ILE A 46 -3.89 -1.95 2.77
N LEU A 47 -2.62 -1.55 2.82
CA LEU A 47 -1.48 -2.29 2.27
C LEU A 47 -0.31 -2.21 3.26
N GLU A 48 0.32 -3.33 3.58
CA GLU A 48 1.66 -3.36 4.18
C GLU A 48 2.69 -3.51 3.05
N ASP A 49 3.65 -2.59 2.98
CA ASP A 49 4.70 -2.63 1.97
C ASP A 49 5.92 -3.47 2.43
N ALA A 50 6.88 -3.66 1.53
CA ALA A 50 8.06 -4.47 1.79
C ALA A 50 8.96 -3.93 2.94
N GLU A 51 8.83 -2.64 3.30
CA GLU A 51 9.52 -2.01 4.42
C GLU A 51 8.68 -2.00 5.72
N HIS A 52 7.58 -2.76 5.77
CA HIS A 52 6.64 -2.84 6.90
C HIS A 52 5.96 -1.51 7.25
N THR A 53 5.85 -0.58 6.29
CA THR A 53 4.97 0.58 6.42
C THR A 53 3.54 0.18 6.08
N ILE A 54 2.60 0.49 6.94
CA ILE A 54 1.18 0.27 6.69
C ILE A 54 0.60 1.51 6.01
N TRP A 55 0.18 1.34 4.77
CA TRP A 55 -0.48 2.36 3.98
C TRP A 55 -1.98 2.23 4.12
N ILE A 56 -2.65 3.31 4.48
CA ILE A 56 -4.08 3.33 4.78
C ILE A 56 -4.74 4.38 3.89
N GLY A 57 -5.53 3.92 2.94
CA GLY A 57 -6.33 4.77 2.06
C GLY A 57 -7.70 5.04 2.66
N THR A 58 -8.08 6.30 2.76
CA THR A 58 -9.33 6.74 3.36
C THR A 58 -10.16 7.59 2.40
N TRP A 59 -11.31 8.07 2.86
CA TRP A 59 -12.12 9.06 2.15
C TRP A 59 -11.52 10.46 2.12
N ASP A 60 -10.48 10.75 2.93
CA ASP A 60 -9.90 12.09 3.01
C ASP A 60 -8.36 12.07 3.03
N GLY A 61 -7.76 11.16 2.34
CA GLY A 61 -6.30 11.10 2.13
C GLY A 61 -5.70 9.73 2.29
N LEU A 62 -4.42 9.66 1.94
CA LEU A 62 -3.54 8.52 2.13
C LEU A 62 -2.71 8.73 3.40
N ASN A 63 -2.53 7.66 4.16
CA ASN A 63 -1.76 7.68 5.40
C ASN A 63 -0.68 6.60 5.36
N ALA A 64 0.52 6.92 5.82
CA ALA A 64 1.63 5.98 6.01
C ALA A 64 1.92 5.84 7.49
N TYR A 65 1.73 4.66 8.05
CA TYR A 65 2.02 4.34 9.44
C TYR A 65 3.25 3.42 9.55
N ASN A 66 4.29 3.89 10.20
CA ASN A 66 5.57 3.18 10.37
C ASN A 66 5.71 2.44 11.71
N GLY A 67 4.59 2.19 12.41
CA GLY A 67 4.59 1.60 13.75
C GLY A 67 4.63 2.64 14.89
N ARG A 68 5.08 3.88 14.63
CA ARG A 68 5.25 4.95 15.61
C ARG A 68 4.38 6.17 15.30
N GLU A 69 4.47 6.69 14.08
CA GLU A 69 3.82 7.92 13.64
C GLU A 69 3.06 7.73 12.33
N ILE A 70 2.13 8.63 12.05
CA ILE A 70 1.35 8.66 10.82
C ILE A 70 1.77 9.88 10.00
N THR A 71 2.25 9.65 8.77
CA THR A 71 2.45 10.68 7.76
C THR A 71 1.24 10.71 6.84
N THR A 72 0.70 11.90 6.55
CA THR A 72 -0.52 12.04 5.74
C THR A 72 -0.23 12.71 4.40
N PHE A 73 -0.95 12.26 3.37
CA PHE A 73 -0.89 12.81 2.01
C PHE A 73 -2.31 13.21 1.58
N ARG A 74 -2.48 14.48 1.24
CA ARG A 74 -3.74 15.03 0.77
C ARG A 74 -3.56 15.77 -0.55
N TYR A 75 -4.63 15.89 -1.30
CA TYR A 75 -4.67 16.71 -2.49
C TYR A 75 -4.44 18.18 -2.14
N SER A 76 -3.61 18.83 -2.95
CA SER A 76 -3.43 20.26 -2.92
C SER A 76 -3.39 20.81 -4.35
N LYS A 77 -4.24 21.80 -4.65
CA LYS A 77 -4.32 22.42 -5.97
C LYS A 77 -2.99 23.04 -6.40
N ASN A 78 -2.28 23.66 -5.45
CA ASN A 78 -1.08 24.43 -5.69
C ASN A 78 0.22 23.62 -5.51
N ASN A 79 0.11 22.34 -5.15
CA ASN A 79 1.25 21.44 -5.02
C ASN A 79 1.15 20.31 -6.03
N PRO A 80 1.93 20.33 -7.13
CA PRO A 80 1.92 19.27 -8.12
C PRO A 80 2.43 17.93 -7.55
N ASN A 81 3.23 17.96 -6.47
CA ASN A 81 3.72 16.79 -5.74
C ASN A 81 2.72 16.32 -4.66
N SER A 82 1.43 16.46 -4.88
CA SER A 82 0.39 15.91 -4.01
C SER A 82 -0.47 14.91 -4.78
N ILE A 83 -1.23 14.07 -4.07
CA ILE A 83 -2.16 13.13 -4.71
C ILE A 83 -3.24 13.86 -5.53
N SER A 84 -3.82 13.19 -6.53
CA SER A 84 -4.78 13.79 -7.47
C SER A 84 -6.18 14.01 -6.88
N ASN A 85 -6.52 13.28 -5.81
CA ASN A 85 -7.79 13.41 -5.07
C ASN A 85 -7.64 12.80 -3.67
N ASN A 86 -8.44 13.26 -2.71
CA ASN A 86 -8.41 12.76 -1.33
C ASN A 86 -9.08 11.38 -1.16
N VAL A 87 -10.03 11.02 -2.01
CA VAL A 87 -10.69 9.71 -1.91
C VAL A 87 -9.78 8.64 -2.49
N ILE A 88 -9.19 7.84 -1.61
CA ILE A 88 -8.32 6.74 -2.00
C ILE A 88 -9.16 5.49 -2.18
N ARG A 89 -9.07 4.84 -3.34
CA ARG A 89 -9.84 3.63 -3.67
C ARG A 89 -9.04 2.36 -3.53
N GLN A 90 -7.78 2.39 -3.98
CA GLN A 90 -6.92 1.22 -3.98
C GLN A 90 -5.45 1.62 -3.90
N ILE A 91 -4.65 0.76 -3.30
CA ILE A 91 -3.19 0.90 -3.20
C ILE A 91 -2.58 -0.42 -3.61
N ILE A 92 -1.57 -0.41 -4.48
CA ILE A 92 -0.74 -1.57 -4.78
C ILE A 92 0.73 -1.16 -4.79
N GLU A 93 1.61 -2.08 -4.42
CA GLU A 93 3.06 -1.89 -4.50
C GLU A 93 3.63 -2.60 -5.72
N CYS A 94 4.45 -1.89 -6.49
CA CYS A 94 5.17 -2.45 -7.62
C CYS A 94 6.49 -1.72 -7.86
N LYS A 95 7.59 -2.49 -8.04
CA LYS A 95 8.92 -1.98 -8.40
C LYS A 95 9.36 -0.80 -7.50
N GLY A 96 9.18 -0.90 -6.18
CA GLY A 96 9.59 0.11 -5.19
C GLY A 96 8.73 1.38 -5.16
N SER A 97 7.65 1.44 -5.92
CA SER A 97 6.67 2.53 -5.92
C SER A 97 5.30 2.05 -5.43
N LEU A 98 4.54 2.96 -4.85
CA LEU A 98 3.12 2.74 -4.61
C LEU A 98 2.30 3.35 -5.74
N TRP A 99 1.33 2.57 -6.20
CA TRP A 99 0.35 2.98 -7.17
C TRP A 99 -1.00 3.15 -6.46
N ILE A 100 -1.58 4.30 -6.59
CA ILE A 100 -2.72 4.73 -5.79
C ILE A 100 -3.85 5.16 -6.74
N ALA A 101 -4.94 4.40 -6.76
CA ALA A 101 -6.16 4.80 -7.44
C ALA A 101 -6.97 5.75 -6.56
N THR A 102 -7.43 6.85 -7.13
CA THR A 102 -8.29 7.84 -6.48
C THR A 102 -9.55 8.08 -7.32
N ASP A 103 -10.47 8.93 -6.86
CA ASP A 103 -11.63 9.34 -7.66
C ASP A 103 -11.26 10.25 -8.84
N ASN A 104 -10.01 10.70 -8.95
CA ASN A 104 -9.56 11.57 -10.03
C ASN A 104 -8.20 11.17 -10.60
N GLY A 105 -8.03 9.91 -10.95
CA GLY A 105 -6.82 9.41 -11.60
C GLY A 105 -6.00 8.46 -10.75
N VAL A 106 -4.88 8.06 -11.31
CA VAL A 106 -3.88 7.18 -10.71
C VAL A 106 -2.67 8.02 -10.30
N ASN A 107 -2.06 7.69 -9.18
CA ASN A 107 -0.84 8.33 -8.71
C ASN A 107 0.25 7.29 -8.51
N ARG A 108 1.48 7.62 -8.85
CA ARG A 108 2.68 6.88 -8.45
C ARG A 108 3.42 7.66 -7.37
N LEU A 109 3.63 7.06 -6.23
CA LEU A 109 4.44 7.59 -5.15
C LEU A 109 5.75 6.80 -5.09
N ASP A 110 6.87 7.46 -5.34
CA ASP A 110 8.20 6.93 -5.07
C ASP A 110 8.41 6.92 -3.54
N LYS A 111 8.56 5.74 -2.96
CA LYS A 111 8.65 5.58 -1.49
C LYS A 111 9.91 6.23 -0.91
N ARG A 112 11.01 6.24 -1.67
CA ARG A 112 12.31 6.77 -1.23
C ARG A 112 12.35 8.29 -1.24
N THR A 113 11.87 8.92 -2.34
CA THR A 113 11.91 10.37 -2.54
C THR A 113 10.66 11.08 -2.06
N ARG A 114 9.57 10.34 -1.83
CA ARG A 114 8.23 10.86 -1.54
C ARG A 114 7.65 11.73 -2.66
N GLN A 115 8.20 11.63 -3.87
CA GLN A 115 7.68 12.30 -5.05
C GLN A 115 6.43 11.60 -5.56
N ILE A 116 5.43 12.38 -5.94
CA ILE A 116 4.15 11.90 -6.46
C ILE A 116 3.99 12.37 -7.89
N THR A 117 3.79 11.43 -8.81
CA THR A 117 3.39 11.70 -10.19
C THR A 117 1.91 11.39 -10.36
N ARG A 118 1.15 12.25 -11.03
CA ARG A 118 -0.29 12.11 -11.27
C ARG A 118 -0.55 11.72 -12.71
N TYR A 119 -1.35 10.67 -12.92
CA TYR A 119 -1.78 10.22 -14.24
C TYR A 119 -3.29 10.44 -14.36
N TYR A 120 -3.67 11.41 -15.21
CA TYR A 120 -5.06 11.69 -15.55
C TYR A 120 -5.39 10.97 -16.85
N LEU A 121 -5.83 9.71 -16.74
CA LEU A 121 -6.15 8.88 -17.90
C LEU A 121 -7.37 9.47 -18.60
N ARG A 122 -7.13 10.14 -19.71
CA ARG A 122 -8.15 10.75 -20.56
C ARG A 122 -8.13 10.05 -21.91
N THR A 123 -9.28 9.63 -22.40
CA THR A 123 -9.47 9.41 -23.82
C THR A 123 -10.14 10.64 -24.40
N ASP A 124 -9.75 11.01 -25.62
CA ASP A 124 -10.20 12.17 -26.36
C ASP A 124 -11.64 12.62 -26.06
N ASN A 125 -11.75 13.80 -25.47
CA ASN A 125 -12.89 14.75 -25.46
C ASN A 125 -14.33 14.25 -25.29
N LYS A 126 -14.63 13.00 -24.94
CA LYS A 126 -15.98 12.46 -24.98
C LYS A 126 -16.57 11.91 -23.68
N VAL A 127 -15.90 12.01 -22.55
CA VAL A 127 -16.52 11.57 -21.29
C VAL A 127 -16.81 12.79 -20.41
N PRO A 128 -18.08 13.24 -20.33
CA PRO A 128 -18.48 14.22 -19.33
C PRO A 128 -18.31 13.63 -17.94
N ASN A 129 -17.76 14.38 -17.01
CA ASN A 129 -17.81 14.33 -15.54
C ASN A 129 -18.48 13.12 -14.84
N GLN A 130 -18.36 11.91 -15.38
CA GLN A 130 -18.84 10.74 -14.67
C GLN A 130 -17.72 10.23 -13.76
N GLU A 131 -18.10 9.85 -12.55
CA GLU A 131 -17.25 9.23 -11.55
C GLU A 131 -16.40 8.10 -12.20
N LYS A 132 -15.13 8.40 -12.45
CA LYS A 132 -14.22 7.44 -13.05
C LYS A 132 -13.77 6.50 -11.94
N SER A 133 -14.21 5.26 -12.03
CA SER A 133 -13.67 4.20 -11.17
C SER A 133 -12.39 3.67 -11.79
N PHE A 134 -11.28 3.79 -11.09
CA PHE A 134 -9.99 3.24 -11.46
C PHE A 134 -9.72 1.99 -10.62
N ILE A 135 -9.47 0.87 -11.30
CA ILE A 135 -9.10 -0.39 -10.66
C ILE A 135 -7.68 -0.74 -11.11
N LEU A 136 -6.78 -0.87 -10.14
CA LEU A 136 -5.39 -1.22 -10.39
C LEU A 136 -5.17 -2.72 -10.26
N GLY A 137 -4.34 -3.26 -11.13
CA GLY A 137 -3.86 -4.62 -11.08
C GLY A 137 -2.37 -4.70 -11.42
N LYS A 138 -1.76 -5.85 -11.14
CA LYS A 138 -0.39 -6.17 -11.53
C LYS A 138 -0.40 -7.44 -12.36
N SER A 139 0.24 -7.40 -13.55
CA SER A 139 0.43 -8.60 -14.38
C SER A 139 1.42 -9.57 -13.73
N ALA A 140 1.48 -10.81 -14.22
CA ALA A 140 2.49 -11.78 -13.81
C ALA A 140 3.92 -11.32 -14.11
N ALA A 141 4.11 -10.47 -15.14
CA ALA A 141 5.39 -9.85 -15.49
C ALA A 141 5.72 -8.63 -14.59
N GLY A 142 4.79 -8.19 -13.76
CA GLY A 142 4.97 -7.03 -12.87
C GLY A 142 4.62 -5.69 -13.52
N ASP A 143 3.84 -5.69 -14.60
CA ASP A 143 3.36 -4.44 -15.20
C ASP A 143 2.12 -3.94 -14.45
N ILE A 144 1.99 -2.63 -14.36
CA ILE A 144 0.80 -2.01 -13.79
C ILE A 144 -0.28 -1.91 -14.85
N ILE A 145 -1.44 -2.46 -14.53
CA ILE A 145 -2.63 -2.39 -15.37
C ILE A 145 -3.68 -1.55 -14.65
N CYS A 146 -4.34 -0.67 -15.37
CA CYS A 146 -5.47 0.11 -14.87
C CYS A 146 -6.70 -0.19 -15.71
N LEU A 147 -7.77 -0.65 -15.08
CA LEU A 147 -9.09 -0.72 -15.69
C LEU A 147 -9.85 0.55 -15.34
N ILE A 148 -10.35 1.24 -16.36
CA ILE A 148 -11.22 2.41 -16.21
C ILE A 148 -12.61 2.05 -16.72
N LYS A 149 -13.61 2.18 -15.84
CA LYS A 149 -15.00 1.91 -16.20
C LYS A 149 -15.41 2.76 -17.41
N GLY A 150 -15.86 2.10 -18.47
CA GLY A 150 -16.31 2.75 -19.71
C GLY A 150 -15.20 3.10 -20.71
N LEU A 151 -13.92 2.91 -20.38
CA LEU A 151 -12.79 3.18 -21.26
C LEU A 151 -11.94 1.93 -21.57
N GLY A 152 -11.98 0.88 -20.73
CA GLY A 152 -11.20 -0.34 -20.93
C GLY A 152 -9.92 -0.41 -20.12
N PHE A 153 -8.98 -1.22 -20.60
CA PHE A 153 -7.72 -1.49 -19.94
C PHE A 153 -6.59 -0.61 -20.47
N PHE A 154 -5.73 -0.20 -19.54
CA PHE A 154 -4.51 0.55 -19.83
C PHE A 154 -3.34 -0.14 -19.14
N VAL A 155 -2.18 -0.16 -19.77
CA VAL A 155 -0.92 -0.64 -19.21
C VAL A 155 0.05 0.52 -19.04
N TYR A 156 0.72 0.56 -17.90
CA TYR A 156 1.75 1.56 -17.67
C TYR A 156 3.03 1.20 -18.43
N ASN A 157 3.55 2.16 -19.21
CA ASN A 157 4.79 2.05 -19.94
C ASN A 157 5.90 2.81 -19.18
N ASP A 158 6.85 2.08 -18.60
CA ASP A 158 7.95 2.65 -17.84
C ASP A 158 8.86 3.58 -18.68
N SER A 159 9.00 3.34 -19.99
CA SER A 159 9.89 4.11 -20.86
C SER A 159 9.30 5.45 -21.28
N GLU A 160 8.00 5.56 -21.35
CA GLU A 160 7.25 6.76 -21.73
C GLU A 160 6.67 7.51 -20.55
N ASP A 161 6.72 6.90 -19.35
CA ASP A 161 6.12 7.39 -18.11
C ASP A 161 4.61 7.70 -18.25
N GLU A 162 3.88 6.84 -18.98
CA GLU A 162 2.46 7.02 -19.26
C GLU A 162 1.69 5.70 -19.34
N PHE A 163 0.36 5.80 -19.28
CA PHE A 163 -0.54 4.67 -19.47
C PHE A 163 -1.04 4.60 -20.89
N ASN A 164 -0.77 3.49 -21.57
CA ASN A 164 -1.22 3.21 -22.93
C ASN A 164 -2.45 2.29 -22.95
N PRO A 165 -3.46 2.54 -23.79
CA PRO A 165 -4.62 1.66 -23.91
C PRO A 165 -4.20 0.29 -24.42
N ILE A 166 -4.78 -0.76 -23.84
CA ILE A 166 -4.66 -2.12 -24.35
C ILE A 166 -5.80 -2.32 -25.34
N ASN A 167 -5.46 -2.47 -26.62
CA ASN A 167 -6.44 -2.87 -27.63
C ASN A 167 -6.83 -4.33 -27.37
N THR A 168 -7.91 -4.52 -26.64
CA THR A 168 -8.54 -5.84 -26.51
C THR A 168 -9.56 -5.96 -27.62
N ASP A 169 -9.14 -6.46 -28.77
CA ASP A 169 -10.08 -7.03 -29.75
C ASP A 169 -10.65 -8.32 -29.12
N PHE A 170 -11.60 -8.17 -28.20
CA PHE A 170 -12.47 -9.28 -27.88
C PHE A 170 -13.31 -9.53 -29.11
N ALA A 171 -12.81 -10.43 -29.99
CA ALA A 171 -13.59 -10.98 -31.06
C ALA A 171 -14.91 -11.46 -30.46
N SER A 172 -15.99 -10.82 -30.84
CA SER A 172 -17.35 -11.24 -30.52
C SER A 172 -17.55 -12.65 -31.10
N HIS A 173 -17.54 -13.64 -30.23
CA HIS A 173 -18.04 -14.97 -30.51
C HIS A 173 -19.41 -15.13 -29.88
#